data_eed80ee13222500dc3ce5e9336def16d
#
_entry.id   eed80ee13222500dc3ce5e9336def16d
#
_cell.length_a   1.000
_cell.length_b   1.000
_cell.length_c   1.000
_cell.angle_alpha   90.00
_cell.angle_beta   90.00
_cell.angle_gamma   90.00
#
_symmetry.space_group_name_H-M   'P 1'
#
loop_
_entity.id
_entity.type
_entity.pdbx_description
1 polymer ?
#
loop_
_entity_poly.entity_id
_entity_poly.type
_entity_poly.pdbx_seq_one_letter_code
_entity_poly.pdbx_strand_id
1 'polypeptide(L)'
;MFDFLATPRRHRQDVAETSPQHWRNNLTRYEETLPGCQPGQHLKNTIPSGFFHNDVWYSDQCRIRRFNAESTLSCLSHKSVRIFGDSTARQFYIFFTSAYPSLKGNIPIDTTQSIIGPLIAKDVQNNITMTFNFHGHPARPSKFLRRDPVHYVVNRLNDLEVDDHTVILLSIGTHFTIYSLEVYERRMRDIKAAIKRLHAKSPNTLVVIKSANTREYGHIVHVLQNSEWYIKTIDEKMREIFADYPRVAFVDAWDVTVSQNYPDGVHPSPKVLRSLTDNFLSFICP
;
A
#
# COMPACT_ATOMS: atom_id res chain seq x y z
N MET A 1 -7.19 38.34 24.69
CA MET A 1 -8.66 38.41 24.59
C MET A 1 -8.97 38.12 23.13
N PHE A 2 -9.13 36.87 22.77
CA PHE A 2 -9.48 36.44 21.40
C PHE A 2 -10.78 35.69 21.49
N ASP A 3 -11.86 36.34 21.00
CA ASP A 3 -13.17 35.71 20.85
C ASP A 3 -13.14 34.65 19.75
N PHE A 4 -13.34 33.40 20.13
CA PHE A 4 -13.63 32.35 19.18
C PHE A 4 -15.06 32.47 18.70
N LEU A 5 -15.24 32.87 17.46
CA LEU A 5 -16.51 32.89 16.77
C LEU A 5 -17.11 31.48 16.72
N ALA A 6 -18.28 31.32 17.29
CA ALA A 6 -19.07 30.12 17.28
C ALA A 6 -19.42 29.73 15.84
N THR A 7 -19.01 28.53 15.41
CA THR A 7 -19.46 27.93 14.16
C THR A 7 -20.97 27.65 14.21
N PRO A 8 -21.72 27.98 13.16
CA PRO A 8 -23.16 27.72 13.15
C PRO A 8 -23.43 26.22 13.18
N ARG A 9 -24.24 25.78 14.14
CA ARG A 9 -24.79 24.42 14.16
C ARG A 9 -25.60 24.21 12.89
N ARG A 10 -25.08 23.36 11.99
CA ARG A 10 -25.89 22.85 10.88
C ARG A 10 -27.04 22.04 11.47
N HIS A 11 -28.29 22.42 11.12
CA HIS A 11 -29.48 21.64 11.38
C HIS A 11 -29.25 20.20 10.88
N ARG A 12 -29.36 19.22 11.77
CA ARG A 12 -29.61 17.84 11.39
C ARG A 12 -30.94 17.82 10.64
N GLN A 13 -30.89 17.74 9.32
CA GLN A 13 -32.05 17.25 8.59
C GLN A 13 -32.23 15.79 8.97
N ASP A 14 -33.45 15.43 9.36
CA ASP A 14 -33.85 14.05 9.62
C ASP A 14 -33.58 13.21 8.39
N VAL A 15 -32.42 12.50 8.40
CA VAL A 15 -32.15 11.45 7.45
C VAL A 15 -33.06 10.31 7.86
N ALA A 16 -34.10 10.05 7.08
CA ALA A 16 -34.98 8.91 7.26
C ALA A 16 -34.09 7.68 7.53
N GLU A 17 -34.37 6.97 8.63
CA GLU A 17 -33.67 5.72 8.97
C GLU A 17 -33.91 4.68 7.87
N THR A 18 -33.07 4.72 6.85
CA THR A 18 -33.03 3.66 5.84
C THR A 18 -32.44 2.41 6.49
N SER A 19 -33.10 1.28 6.37
CA SER A 19 -32.67 0.04 7.00
C SER A 19 -31.23 -0.31 6.59
N PRO A 20 -30.43 -0.99 7.44
CA PRO A 20 -29.07 -1.43 7.10
C PRO A 20 -29.00 -2.24 5.80
N GLN A 21 -30.08 -2.93 5.46
CA GLN A 21 -30.22 -3.70 4.22
C GLN A 21 -30.29 -2.79 2.97
N HIS A 22 -30.97 -1.66 3.08
CA HIS A 22 -31.11 -0.68 1.98
C HIS A 22 -29.75 -0.06 1.61
N TRP A 23 -28.96 0.31 2.60
CA TRP A 23 -27.59 0.82 2.39
C TRP A 23 -26.67 -0.23 1.75
N ARG A 24 -26.71 -1.48 2.22
CA ARG A 24 -25.93 -2.59 1.62
C ARG A 24 -26.26 -2.78 0.15
N ASN A 25 -27.52 -2.82 -0.20
CA ASN A 25 -27.96 -3.01 -1.59
C ASN A 25 -27.50 -1.84 -2.48
N ASN A 26 -27.54 -0.61 -1.98
CA ASN A 26 -27.09 0.56 -2.71
C ASN A 26 -25.57 0.56 -2.91
N LEU A 27 -24.78 0.17 -1.89
CA LEU A 27 -23.34 0.09 -1.99
C LEU A 27 -22.89 -1.02 -2.94
N THR A 28 -23.50 -2.19 -2.89
CA THR A 28 -23.23 -3.28 -3.84
C THR A 28 -23.52 -2.83 -5.26
N ARG A 29 -24.67 -2.20 -5.49
CA ARG A 29 -25.03 -1.64 -6.80
C ARG A 29 -24.07 -0.54 -7.25
N TYR A 30 -23.59 0.29 -6.33
CA TYR A 30 -22.57 1.31 -6.60
C TYR A 30 -21.26 0.65 -7.06
N GLU A 31 -20.72 -0.34 -6.31
CA GLU A 31 -19.50 -1.05 -6.69
C GLU A 31 -19.63 -1.75 -8.06
N GLU A 32 -20.81 -2.28 -8.39
CA GLU A 32 -21.07 -2.93 -9.68
C GLU A 32 -21.01 -1.96 -10.88
N THR A 33 -21.18 -0.66 -10.65
CA THR A 33 -21.04 0.37 -11.71
C THR A 33 -19.60 0.71 -12.00
N LEU A 34 -18.66 0.37 -11.11
CA LEU A 34 -17.25 0.71 -11.25
C LEU A 34 -16.51 -0.33 -12.12
N PRO A 35 -15.53 0.11 -12.92
CA PRO A 35 -14.67 -0.81 -13.67
C PRO A 35 -13.82 -1.65 -12.71
N GLY A 36 -13.32 -2.78 -13.17
CA GLY A 36 -12.29 -3.53 -12.46
C GLY A 36 -11.03 -2.68 -12.26
N CYS A 37 -10.25 -2.99 -11.21
CA CYS A 37 -9.03 -2.24 -10.94
C CYS A 37 -7.95 -2.53 -11.99
N GLN A 38 -7.37 -1.49 -12.57
CA GLN A 38 -6.37 -1.59 -13.64
C GLN A 38 -5.22 -0.59 -13.40
N PRO A 39 -4.00 -0.86 -13.91
CA PRO A 39 -2.92 0.11 -13.91
C PRO A 39 -3.33 1.46 -14.52
N GLY A 40 -2.75 2.54 -14.03
CA GLY A 40 -3.01 3.90 -14.51
C GLY A 40 -4.20 4.61 -13.86
N GLN A 41 -5.10 3.89 -13.20
CA GLN A 41 -6.12 4.49 -12.34
C GLN A 41 -5.45 5.13 -11.11
N HIS A 42 -6.09 6.04 -10.41
CA HIS A 42 -5.61 6.70 -9.18
C HIS A 42 -4.35 7.60 -9.27
N LEU A 43 -3.60 7.58 -10.37
CA LEU A 43 -2.37 8.39 -10.46
C LEU A 43 -2.63 9.91 -10.52
N LYS A 44 -3.76 10.32 -11.03
CA LYS A 44 -4.14 11.74 -11.24
C LYS A 44 -5.21 12.24 -10.26
N ASN A 45 -5.38 11.60 -9.15
CA ASN A 45 -6.52 11.86 -8.28
C ASN A 45 -6.33 13.14 -7.46
N THR A 46 -7.25 14.08 -7.60
CA THR A 46 -7.33 15.33 -6.83
C THR A 46 -8.39 15.31 -5.73
N ILE A 47 -9.21 14.27 -5.69
CA ILE A 47 -10.32 14.07 -4.74
C ILE A 47 -10.05 12.79 -3.93
N PRO A 48 -10.66 12.62 -2.74
CA PRO A 48 -10.55 11.36 -2.01
C PRO A 48 -10.88 10.17 -2.89
N SER A 49 -10.11 9.09 -2.78
CA SER A 49 -10.23 7.89 -3.63
C SER A 49 -11.34 6.94 -3.18
N GLY A 50 -12.07 7.28 -2.09
CA GLY A 50 -13.15 6.47 -1.56
C GLY A 50 -13.54 6.84 -0.13
N PHE A 51 -14.26 5.95 0.55
CA PHE A 51 -14.77 6.15 1.90
C PHE A 51 -14.91 4.83 2.66
N PHE A 52 -14.96 4.90 4.00
CA PHE A 52 -15.31 3.76 4.84
C PHE A 52 -16.81 3.68 5.12
N HIS A 53 -17.36 2.47 5.03
CA HIS A 53 -18.68 2.14 5.56
C HIS A 53 -18.62 0.81 6.30
N ASN A 54 -19.00 0.77 7.58
CA ASN A 54 -18.93 -0.42 8.45
C ASN A 54 -17.56 -1.12 8.41
N ASP A 55 -16.49 -0.36 8.62
CA ASP A 55 -15.09 -0.82 8.60
C ASP A 55 -14.62 -1.41 7.25
N VAL A 56 -15.37 -1.21 6.18
CA VAL A 56 -15.02 -1.64 4.83
C VAL A 56 -14.75 -0.42 3.95
N TRP A 57 -13.62 -0.43 3.26
CA TRP A 57 -13.27 0.61 2.31
C TRP A 57 -13.99 0.41 0.98
N TYR A 58 -14.62 1.45 0.47
CA TYR A 58 -15.24 1.55 -0.84
C TYR A 58 -14.48 2.57 -1.67
N SER A 59 -13.97 2.15 -2.82
CA SER A 59 -13.26 3.04 -3.74
C SER A 59 -14.23 3.73 -4.69
N ASP A 60 -13.90 4.97 -5.05
CA ASP A 60 -14.59 5.73 -6.11
C ASP A 60 -13.93 5.54 -7.49
N GLN A 61 -12.83 4.76 -7.56
CA GLN A 61 -12.01 4.65 -8.75
C GLN A 61 -12.18 3.32 -9.49
N CYS A 62 -12.28 2.23 -8.73
CA CYS A 62 -12.47 0.90 -9.28
C CYS A 62 -13.15 -0.02 -8.26
N ARG A 63 -13.73 -1.10 -8.76
CA ARG A 63 -14.38 -2.11 -7.93
C ARG A 63 -13.36 -2.91 -7.14
N ILE A 64 -13.31 -2.69 -5.82
CA ILE A 64 -12.48 -3.49 -4.92
C ILE A 64 -13.22 -4.76 -4.55
N ARG A 65 -12.70 -5.90 -4.99
CA ARG A 65 -13.21 -7.22 -4.60
C ARG A 65 -12.87 -7.54 -3.15
N ARG A 66 -13.72 -8.29 -2.49
CA ARG A 66 -13.51 -8.82 -1.13
C ARG A 66 -13.04 -10.26 -1.23
N PHE A 67 -11.85 -10.53 -0.72
CA PHE A 67 -11.23 -11.84 -0.86
C PHE A 67 -11.35 -12.62 0.45
N ASN A 68 -11.87 -13.82 0.41
CA ASN A 68 -11.76 -14.80 1.49
C ASN A 68 -10.48 -15.65 1.30
N ALA A 69 -10.28 -16.67 2.13
CA ALA A 69 -9.08 -17.51 2.05
C ALA A 69 -8.98 -18.24 0.69
N GLU A 70 -10.06 -18.82 0.24
CA GLU A 70 -10.11 -19.57 -1.02
C GLU A 70 -9.86 -18.65 -2.23
N SER A 71 -10.60 -17.54 -2.34
CA SER A 71 -10.45 -16.61 -3.45
C SER A 71 -9.09 -15.90 -3.45
N THR A 72 -8.47 -15.67 -2.27
CA THR A 72 -7.09 -15.14 -2.19
C THR A 72 -6.08 -16.15 -2.74
N LEU A 73 -6.13 -17.41 -2.30
CA LEU A 73 -5.21 -18.44 -2.78
C LEU A 73 -5.39 -18.72 -4.26
N SER A 74 -6.64 -18.73 -4.73
CA SER A 74 -6.95 -18.85 -6.16
C SER A 74 -6.38 -17.68 -6.97
N CYS A 75 -6.54 -16.43 -6.49
CA CYS A 75 -6.00 -15.23 -7.12
C CYS A 75 -4.47 -15.25 -7.20
N LEU A 76 -3.80 -15.70 -6.15
CA LEU A 76 -2.34 -15.76 -6.07
C LEU A 76 -1.76 -17.04 -6.69
N SER A 77 -2.58 -17.99 -7.09
CA SER A 77 -2.11 -19.27 -7.68
C SER A 77 -1.20 -19.00 -8.88
N HIS A 78 -0.06 -19.71 -8.91
CA HIS A 78 1.02 -19.56 -9.89
C HIS A 78 1.67 -18.16 -9.92
N LYS A 79 1.53 -17.35 -8.87
CA LYS A 79 2.12 -16.01 -8.83
C LYS A 79 3.40 -15.96 -7.98
N SER A 80 4.31 -15.11 -8.45
CA SER A 80 5.51 -14.72 -7.73
C SER A 80 5.38 -13.27 -7.26
N VAL A 81 5.01 -13.08 -5.98
CA VAL A 81 4.80 -11.76 -5.39
C VAL A 81 6.10 -11.25 -4.77
N ARG A 82 6.61 -10.13 -5.28
CA ARG A 82 7.85 -9.49 -4.85
C ARG A 82 7.54 -8.17 -4.15
N ILE A 83 7.69 -8.12 -2.84
CA ILE A 83 7.40 -6.94 -2.01
C ILE A 83 8.70 -6.23 -1.68
N PHE A 84 8.80 -4.95 -2.04
CA PHE A 84 9.91 -4.08 -1.72
C PHE A 84 9.42 -2.85 -0.97
N GLY A 85 10.06 -2.51 0.14
CA GLY A 85 9.67 -1.31 0.86
C GLY A 85 10.17 -1.25 2.29
N ASP A 86 9.48 -0.43 3.07
CA ASP A 86 9.71 -0.26 4.50
C ASP A 86 8.86 -1.26 5.35
N SER A 87 8.72 -0.99 6.64
CA SER A 87 7.93 -1.82 7.53
C SER A 87 6.44 -1.90 7.16
N THR A 88 5.90 -0.87 6.49
CA THR A 88 4.50 -0.87 6.05
C THR A 88 4.27 -1.80 4.86
N ALA A 89 5.26 -1.94 3.97
CA ALA A 89 5.26 -2.97 2.93
C ALA A 89 5.41 -4.38 3.53
N ARG A 90 6.28 -4.53 4.56
CA ARG A 90 6.44 -5.81 5.26
C ARG A 90 5.15 -6.29 5.90
N GLN A 91 4.25 -5.40 6.32
CA GLN A 91 2.94 -5.78 6.85
C GLN A 91 2.11 -6.60 5.86
N PHE A 92 2.24 -6.36 4.54
CA PHE A 92 1.57 -7.20 3.54
C PHE A 92 2.10 -8.63 3.58
N TYR A 93 3.42 -8.81 3.61
CA TYR A 93 4.03 -10.13 3.74
C TYR A 93 3.55 -10.84 5.01
N ILE A 94 3.59 -10.14 6.16
CA ILE A 94 3.14 -10.68 7.45
C ILE A 94 1.65 -11.02 7.42
N PHE A 95 0.82 -10.16 6.84
CA PHE A 95 -0.62 -10.40 6.70
C PHE A 95 -0.89 -11.70 5.95
N PHE A 96 -0.30 -11.87 4.77
CA PHE A 96 -0.51 -13.07 3.95
C PHE A 96 -0.01 -14.34 4.64
N THR A 97 1.20 -14.31 5.21
CA THR A 97 1.77 -15.49 5.87
C THR A 97 1.08 -15.84 7.19
N SER A 98 0.43 -14.89 7.86
CA SER A 98 -0.34 -15.14 9.07
C SER A 98 -1.78 -15.59 8.78
N ALA A 99 -2.40 -15.03 7.72
CA ALA A 99 -3.79 -15.33 7.38
C ALA A 99 -3.94 -16.65 6.59
N TYR A 100 -2.89 -17.09 5.90
CA TYR A 100 -2.93 -18.29 5.03
C TYR A 100 -1.86 -19.30 5.42
N PRO A 101 -2.20 -20.31 6.26
CA PRO A 101 -1.24 -21.29 6.79
C PRO A 101 -0.54 -22.16 5.73
N SER A 102 -1.11 -22.29 4.53
CA SER A 102 -0.47 -22.98 3.41
C SER A 102 0.72 -22.20 2.85
N LEU A 103 0.72 -20.88 2.97
CA LEU A 103 1.80 -19.99 2.58
C LEU A 103 2.88 -19.97 3.69
N LYS A 104 3.71 -20.99 3.71
CA LYS A 104 4.71 -21.18 4.77
C LYS A 104 5.89 -20.24 4.58
N GLY A 105 6.09 -19.35 5.53
CA GLY A 105 7.22 -18.43 5.58
C GLY A 105 7.88 -18.41 6.95
N ASN A 106 9.19 -18.19 6.96
CA ASN A 106 9.93 -17.92 8.20
C ASN A 106 10.07 -16.43 8.41
N ILE A 107 9.55 -15.93 9.54
CA ILE A 107 9.87 -14.60 10.04
C ILE A 107 10.81 -14.81 11.23
N PRO A 108 12.13 -14.64 11.06
CA PRO A 108 13.07 -14.77 12.15
C PRO A 108 12.75 -13.72 13.22
N ILE A 109 12.53 -14.17 14.45
CA ILE A 109 12.23 -13.26 15.54
C ILE A 109 13.48 -12.44 15.87
N ASP A 110 13.31 -11.12 15.88
CA ASP A 110 14.27 -10.15 16.41
C ASP A 110 15.68 -10.16 15.78
N THR A 111 15.77 -10.50 14.51
CA THR A 111 17.03 -10.50 13.76
C THR A 111 17.08 -9.38 12.72
N THR A 112 18.26 -9.04 12.23
CA THR A 112 18.42 -8.13 11.10
C THR A 112 17.59 -8.61 9.89
N GLN A 113 17.52 -9.92 9.65
CA GLN A 113 16.74 -10.50 8.56
C GLN A 113 15.24 -10.24 8.71
N SER A 114 14.69 -10.19 9.92
CA SER A 114 13.27 -9.87 10.14
C SER A 114 12.92 -8.45 9.70
N ILE A 115 13.90 -7.55 9.67
CA ILE A 115 13.72 -6.14 9.33
C ILE A 115 13.95 -5.88 7.84
N ILE A 116 15.04 -6.44 7.29
CA ILE A 116 15.50 -6.12 5.94
C ILE A 116 15.23 -7.21 4.90
N GLY A 117 14.95 -8.43 5.33
CA GLY A 117 14.80 -9.59 4.45
C GLY A 117 16.15 -10.16 3.94
N PRO A 118 16.13 -11.00 2.91
CA PRO A 118 14.91 -11.48 2.26
C PRO A 118 14.06 -12.35 3.20
N LEU A 119 12.76 -12.05 3.31
CA LEU A 119 11.78 -12.97 3.85
C LEU A 119 11.16 -13.72 2.68
N ILE A 120 10.99 -15.04 2.81
CA ILE A 120 10.48 -15.89 1.74
C ILE A 120 9.39 -16.78 2.29
N ALA A 121 8.26 -16.81 1.61
CA ALA A 121 7.16 -17.74 1.88
C ALA A 121 6.77 -18.47 0.60
N LYS A 122 6.36 -19.73 0.74
CA LYS A 122 5.94 -20.58 -0.38
C LYS A 122 4.70 -21.39 -0.02
N ASP A 123 3.78 -21.45 -0.96
CA ASP A 123 2.71 -22.43 -1.00
C ASP A 123 2.97 -23.35 -2.20
N VAL A 124 3.43 -24.56 -1.91
CA VAL A 124 3.82 -25.53 -2.96
C VAL A 124 2.61 -26.04 -3.73
N GLN A 125 1.45 -26.19 -3.05
CA GLN A 125 0.24 -26.74 -3.67
C GLN A 125 -0.34 -25.77 -4.70
N ASN A 126 -0.35 -24.49 -4.37
CA ASN A 126 -0.88 -23.44 -5.25
C ASN A 126 0.23 -22.78 -6.10
N ASN A 127 1.46 -23.26 -6.01
CA ASN A 127 2.63 -22.70 -6.70
C ASN A 127 2.75 -21.17 -6.48
N ILE A 128 2.62 -20.73 -5.21
CA ILE A 128 2.77 -19.32 -4.83
C ILE A 128 4.14 -19.12 -4.20
N THR A 129 4.83 -18.07 -4.62
CA THR A 129 6.02 -17.58 -3.93
C THR A 129 5.82 -16.12 -3.55
N MET A 130 6.09 -15.78 -2.30
CA MET A 130 6.03 -14.40 -1.81
C MET A 130 7.35 -14.03 -1.14
N THR A 131 7.89 -12.85 -1.47
CA THR A 131 9.12 -12.38 -0.84
C THR A 131 8.96 -10.95 -0.36
N PHE A 132 9.64 -10.62 0.75
CA PHE A 132 9.83 -9.24 1.18
C PHE A 132 11.31 -8.89 1.22
N ASN A 133 11.66 -7.72 0.68
CA ASN A 133 12.98 -7.12 0.76
C ASN A 133 12.86 -5.64 1.13
N PHE A 134 13.71 -5.19 2.01
CA PHE A 134 13.82 -3.79 2.37
C PHE A 134 14.33 -2.94 1.18
N HIS A 135 13.88 -1.69 1.09
CA HIS A 135 14.16 -0.81 -0.06
C HIS A 135 15.58 -0.24 -0.11
N GLY A 136 16.39 -0.47 0.93
CA GLY A 136 17.72 0.13 1.06
C GLY A 136 17.73 1.45 1.84
N HIS A 137 18.83 2.18 1.76
CA HIS A 137 18.92 3.49 2.42
C HIS A 137 18.05 4.56 1.69
N PRO A 138 17.52 5.56 2.44
CA PRO A 138 17.66 5.76 3.87
C PRO A 138 16.89 4.74 4.68
N ALA A 139 17.43 4.37 5.84
CA ALA A 139 16.82 3.46 6.78
C ALA A 139 16.60 4.16 8.12
N ARG A 140 15.50 3.85 8.79
CA ARG A 140 15.21 4.29 10.16
C ARG A 140 15.00 3.08 11.06
N PRO A 141 16.03 2.27 11.27
CA PRO A 141 15.90 1.11 12.12
C PRO A 141 15.80 1.52 13.58
N SER A 142 14.97 0.84 14.33
CA SER A 142 14.97 0.88 15.80
C SER A 142 16.18 0.14 16.39
N LYS A 143 16.91 -0.61 15.58
CA LYS A 143 18.10 -1.41 15.92
C LYS A 143 19.20 -1.19 14.91
N PHE A 144 20.45 -1.49 15.31
CA PHE A 144 21.59 -1.46 14.40
C PHE A 144 21.42 -2.48 13.27
N LEU A 145 21.47 -2.01 12.03
CA LEU A 145 21.47 -2.85 10.84
C LEU A 145 22.92 -3.05 10.36
N ARG A 146 23.27 -4.30 10.03
CA ARG A 146 24.50 -4.57 9.27
C ARG A 146 24.34 -3.97 7.88
N ARG A 147 25.39 -3.31 7.38
CA ARG A 147 25.37 -2.63 6.07
C ARG A 147 25.29 -3.62 4.89
N ASP A 148 25.98 -4.73 5.00
CA ASP A 148 26.20 -5.66 3.89
C ASP A 148 24.93 -6.26 3.26
N PRO A 149 23.84 -6.59 4.04
CA PRO A 149 22.64 -7.13 3.44
C PRO A 149 21.64 -6.05 2.98
N VAL A 150 21.95 -4.76 3.15
CA VAL A 150 21.07 -3.66 2.75
C VAL A 150 21.30 -3.30 1.29
N HIS A 151 20.46 -3.80 0.42
CA HIS A 151 20.56 -3.56 -1.01
C HIS A 151 19.64 -2.45 -1.49
N TYR A 152 20.11 -1.67 -2.43
CA TYR A 152 19.33 -0.63 -3.07
C TYR A 152 18.24 -1.24 -3.97
N VAL A 153 16.99 -0.81 -3.80
CA VAL A 153 15.83 -1.39 -4.51
C VAL A 153 15.95 -1.34 -6.03
N VAL A 154 16.57 -0.29 -6.58
CA VAL A 154 16.77 -0.16 -8.04
C VAL A 154 17.66 -1.27 -8.58
N ASN A 155 18.74 -1.64 -7.86
CA ASN A 155 19.60 -2.76 -8.26
C ASN A 155 18.80 -4.06 -8.21
N ARG A 156 18.01 -4.26 -7.13
CA ARG A 156 17.14 -5.43 -7.03
C ARG A 156 16.14 -5.53 -8.19
N LEU A 157 15.53 -4.42 -8.61
CA LEU A 157 14.60 -4.39 -9.74
C LEU A 157 15.31 -4.67 -11.07
N ASN A 158 16.55 -4.21 -11.25
CA ASN A 158 17.33 -4.45 -12.45
C ASN A 158 17.76 -5.92 -12.60
N ASP A 159 18.11 -6.56 -11.46
CA ASP A 159 18.60 -7.92 -11.38
C ASP A 159 17.47 -8.96 -11.27
N LEU A 160 16.22 -8.48 -11.09
CA LEU A 160 15.08 -9.36 -10.90
C LEU A 160 14.75 -10.12 -12.19
N GLU A 161 14.68 -11.43 -12.08
CA GLU A 161 14.06 -12.27 -13.09
C GLU A 161 12.55 -12.14 -12.95
N VAL A 162 11.89 -11.78 -14.03
CA VAL A 162 10.45 -11.51 -14.08
C VAL A 162 9.82 -12.21 -15.28
N ASP A 163 8.56 -12.57 -15.10
CA ASP A 163 7.67 -13.14 -16.10
C ASP A 163 6.24 -12.57 -15.94
N ASP A 164 5.31 -13.07 -16.72
CA ASP A 164 3.90 -12.65 -16.69
C ASP A 164 3.15 -13.08 -15.39
N HIS A 165 3.77 -13.94 -14.59
CA HIS A 165 3.26 -14.36 -13.28
C HIS A 165 3.85 -13.53 -12.12
N THR A 166 4.78 -12.64 -12.42
CA THR A 166 5.44 -11.80 -11.41
C THR A 166 4.59 -10.57 -11.09
N VAL A 167 4.35 -10.37 -9.80
CA VAL A 167 3.69 -9.20 -9.24
C VAL A 167 4.66 -8.48 -8.30
N ILE A 168 4.85 -7.19 -8.49
CA ILE A 168 5.74 -6.37 -7.66
C ILE A 168 4.92 -5.37 -6.86
N LEU A 169 5.07 -5.36 -5.54
CA LEU A 169 4.55 -4.32 -4.65
C LEU A 169 5.71 -3.44 -4.17
N LEU A 170 5.60 -2.14 -4.40
CA LEU A 170 6.55 -1.14 -3.93
C LEU A 170 5.86 -0.19 -2.93
N SER A 171 6.44 -0.02 -1.73
CA SER A 171 5.99 0.99 -0.77
C SER A 171 7.20 1.67 -0.15
N ILE A 172 7.47 2.90 -0.60
CA ILE A 172 8.66 3.67 -0.26
C ILE A 172 8.25 5.11 0.05
N GLY A 173 8.28 5.49 1.30
CA GLY A 173 7.88 6.83 1.70
C GLY A 173 8.25 7.15 3.14
N THR A 174 7.85 6.32 4.09
CA THR A 174 7.94 6.61 5.53
C THR A 174 9.36 6.95 6.00
N HIS A 175 10.38 6.31 5.45
CA HIS A 175 11.76 6.57 5.82
C HIS A 175 12.35 7.85 5.20
N PHE A 176 11.66 8.46 4.24
CA PHE A 176 12.10 9.69 3.59
C PHE A 176 11.62 10.96 4.28
N THR A 177 10.78 10.85 5.29
CA THR A 177 10.16 12.00 5.97
C THR A 177 11.14 12.92 6.71
N ILE A 178 12.40 12.53 6.88
CA ILE A 178 13.46 13.34 7.46
C ILE A 178 14.51 13.81 6.44
N TYR A 179 14.26 13.57 5.16
CA TYR A 179 15.15 13.97 4.07
C TYR A 179 14.46 15.02 3.20
N SER A 180 15.25 15.79 2.44
CA SER A 180 14.66 16.75 1.52
C SER A 180 13.86 16.05 0.41
N LEU A 181 12.89 16.77 -0.15
CA LEU A 181 12.02 16.25 -1.21
C LEU A 181 12.82 15.83 -2.44
N GLU A 182 13.93 16.52 -2.74
CA GLU A 182 14.80 16.20 -3.87
C GLU A 182 15.46 14.82 -3.74
N VAL A 183 15.81 14.40 -2.50
CA VAL A 183 16.35 13.05 -2.24
C VAL A 183 15.29 11.99 -2.55
N TYR A 184 14.04 12.22 -2.14
CA TYR A 184 12.93 11.35 -2.45
C TYR A 184 12.62 11.32 -3.96
N GLU A 185 12.55 12.49 -4.58
CA GLU A 185 12.27 12.64 -6.01
C GLU A 185 13.30 11.89 -6.86
N ARG A 186 14.60 12.06 -6.58
CA ARG A 186 15.66 11.30 -7.26
C ARG A 186 15.43 9.80 -7.12
N ARG A 187 15.14 9.34 -5.89
CA ARG A 187 14.87 7.92 -5.63
C ARG A 187 13.71 7.39 -6.47
N MET A 188 12.60 8.12 -6.53
CA MET A 188 11.42 7.70 -7.28
C MET A 188 11.65 7.74 -8.80
N ARG A 189 12.42 8.69 -9.31
CA ARG A 189 12.84 8.73 -10.72
C ARG A 189 13.72 7.54 -11.10
N ASP A 190 14.67 7.17 -10.24
CA ASP A 190 15.52 5.99 -10.46
C ASP A 190 14.69 4.70 -10.44
N ILE A 191 13.73 4.58 -9.52
CA ILE A 191 12.80 3.44 -9.46
C ILE A 191 11.95 3.38 -10.73
N LYS A 192 11.38 4.51 -11.18
CA LYS A 192 10.60 4.57 -12.43
C LYS A 192 11.44 4.13 -13.63
N ALA A 193 12.70 4.56 -13.71
CA ALA A 193 13.60 4.13 -14.77
C ALA A 193 13.88 2.61 -14.71
N ALA A 194 14.02 2.03 -13.51
CA ALA A 194 14.18 0.59 -13.32
C ALA A 194 12.90 -0.18 -13.72
N ILE A 195 11.72 0.31 -13.36
CA ILE A 195 10.42 -0.27 -13.77
C ILE A 195 10.27 -0.23 -15.30
N LYS A 196 10.67 0.86 -15.96
CA LYS A 196 10.64 0.95 -17.44
C LYS A 196 11.53 -0.13 -18.08
N ARG A 197 12.73 -0.36 -17.53
CA ARG A 197 13.62 -1.45 -18.01
C ARG A 197 13.03 -2.83 -17.74
N LEU A 198 12.42 -3.02 -16.58
CA LEU A 198 11.74 -4.27 -16.23
C LEU A 198 10.59 -4.55 -17.20
N HIS A 199 9.73 -3.58 -17.46
CA HIS A 199 8.63 -3.72 -18.43
C HIS A 199 9.09 -3.87 -19.89
N ALA A 200 10.32 -3.46 -20.21
CA ALA A 200 10.91 -3.77 -21.52
C ALA A 200 11.30 -5.25 -21.65
N LYS A 201 11.68 -5.91 -20.53
CA LYS A 201 11.98 -7.35 -20.49
C LYS A 201 10.70 -8.20 -20.38
N SER A 202 9.75 -7.80 -19.54
CA SER A 202 8.49 -8.51 -19.29
C SER A 202 7.33 -7.49 -19.28
N PRO A 203 6.67 -7.28 -20.42
CA PRO A 203 5.64 -6.26 -20.56
C PRO A 203 4.42 -6.45 -19.67
N ASN A 204 4.11 -7.68 -19.28
CA ASN A 204 2.91 -8.03 -18.51
C ASN A 204 3.16 -8.13 -17.01
N THR A 205 4.39 -7.92 -16.53
CA THR A 205 4.67 -7.87 -15.09
C THR A 205 3.86 -6.75 -14.43
N LEU A 206 3.02 -7.10 -13.47
CA LEU A 206 2.24 -6.13 -12.72
C LEU A 206 3.11 -5.45 -11.66
N VAL A 207 3.20 -4.12 -11.74
CA VAL A 207 3.86 -3.31 -10.72
C VAL A 207 2.82 -2.45 -10.02
N VAL A 208 2.72 -2.62 -8.71
CA VAL A 208 1.79 -1.90 -7.83
C VAL A 208 2.59 -0.99 -6.89
N ILE A 209 2.28 0.29 -6.88
CA ILE A 209 2.86 1.27 -5.95
C ILE A 209 1.83 1.52 -4.86
N LYS A 210 2.23 1.31 -3.61
CA LYS A 210 1.44 1.68 -2.44
C LYS A 210 1.95 3.01 -1.89
N SER A 211 1.07 3.98 -1.69
CA SER A 211 1.39 5.25 -1.05
C SER A 211 1.79 5.07 0.41
N ALA A 212 2.37 6.10 1.01
CA ALA A 212 2.66 6.12 2.43
C ALA A 212 1.37 6.20 3.25
N ASN A 213 1.40 5.66 4.46
CA ASN A 213 0.31 5.74 5.42
C ASN A 213 0.35 7.07 6.17
N THR A 214 -0.81 7.53 6.62
CA THR A 214 -0.90 8.54 7.69
C THR A 214 -0.39 7.97 9.01
N ARG A 215 -0.24 8.83 10.01
CA ARG A 215 0.21 8.46 11.33
C ARG A 215 -0.45 9.33 12.39
N GLU A 216 -0.98 8.71 13.44
CA GLU A 216 -1.45 9.45 14.60
C GLU A 216 -0.30 10.15 15.34
N TYR A 217 -0.57 11.35 15.86
CA TYR A 217 0.39 12.15 16.61
C TYR A 217 0.45 11.71 18.08
N GLY A 218 1.34 10.79 18.40
CA GLY A 218 1.56 10.36 19.78
C GLY A 218 2.67 11.11 20.53
N HIS A 219 3.59 11.77 19.83
CA HIS A 219 4.75 12.44 20.42
C HIS A 219 5.30 13.53 19.51
N ILE A 220 5.91 14.59 20.08
CA ILE A 220 6.47 15.74 19.33
C ILE A 220 7.47 15.30 18.24
N VAL A 221 8.25 14.25 18.48
CA VAL A 221 9.17 13.69 17.50
C VAL A 221 8.44 13.20 16.24
N HIS A 222 7.21 12.71 16.38
CA HIS A 222 6.39 12.29 15.25
C HIS A 222 5.96 13.48 14.39
N VAL A 223 5.64 14.61 15.02
CA VAL A 223 5.30 15.84 14.31
C VAL A 223 6.51 16.37 13.54
N LEU A 224 7.68 16.37 14.16
CA LEU A 224 8.89 16.93 13.56
C LEU A 224 9.54 16.03 12.49
N GLN A 225 9.44 14.73 12.65
CA GLN A 225 10.17 13.77 11.81
C GLN A 225 9.29 12.90 10.90
N ASN A 226 7.96 12.90 11.11
CA ASN A 226 7.02 12.12 10.32
C ASN A 226 5.73 12.92 10.12
N SER A 227 5.86 14.21 9.83
CA SER A 227 4.74 15.10 9.59
C SER A 227 3.83 14.55 8.49
N GLU A 228 2.53 14.47 8.77
CA GLU A 228 1.54 14.06 7.77
C GLU A 228 1.54 14.99 6.56
N TRP A 229 1.74 16.28 6.79
CA TRP A 229 1.88 17.25 5.70
C TRP A 229 3.03 16.85 4.76
N TYR A 230 4.18 16.44 5.32
CA TYR A 230 5.33 16.06 4.51
C TYR A 230 5.13 14.70 3.83
N ILE A 231 4.45 13.77 4.49
CA ILE A 231 4.06 12.48 3.88
C ILE A 231 3.11 12.72 2.71
N LYS A 232 2.16 13.66 2.84
CA LYS A 232 1.27 14.06 1.74
C LYS A 232 2.04 14.67 0.58
N THR A 233 3.01 15.55 0.88
CA THR A 233 3.90 16.14 -0.14
C THR A 233 4.70 15.06 -0.90
N ILE A 234 5.22 14.05 -0.18
CA ILE A 234 5.90 12.89 -0.76
C ILE A 234 4.95 12.09 -1.68
N ASP A 235 3.72 11.86 -1.24
CA ASP A 235 2.70 11.14 -2.02
C ASP A 235 2.36 11.89 -3.32
N GLU A 236 2.11 13.19 -3.23
CA GLU A 236 1.84 14.04 -4.40
C GLU A 236 3.00 14.04 -5.38
N LYS A 237 4.23 14.14 -4.90
CA LYS A 237 5.43 14.08 -5.74
C LYS A 237 5.60 12.73 -6.42
N MET A 238 5.29 11.63 -5.74
CA MET A 238 5.29 10.30 -6.34
C MET A 238 4.27 10.20 -7.48
N ARG A 239 3.03 10.66 -7.25
CA ARG A 239 1.99 10.69 -8.28
C ARG A 239 2.40 11.51 -9.49
N GLU A 240 2.97 12.70 -9.27
CA GLU A 240 3.52 13.55 -10.34
C GLU A 240 4.58 12.82 -11.16
N ILE A 241 5.54 12.16 -10.51
CA ILE A 241 6.61 11.41 -11.19
C ILE A 241 6.07 10.29 -12.06
N PHE A 242 5.02 9.58 -11.63
CA PHE A 242 4.44 8.46 -12.36
C PHE A 242 3.28 8.85 -13.30
N ALA A 243 2.84 10.11 -13.32
CA ALA A 243 1.66 10.56 -14.08
C ALA A 243 1.73 10.27 -15.59
N ASP A 244 2.93 10.27 -16.17
CA ASP A 244 3.19 9.95 -17.59
C ASP A 244 3.48 8.46 -17.83
N TYR A 245 3.32 7.60 -16.79
CA TYR A 245 3.59 6.17 -16.91
C TYR A 245 2.43 5.31 -16.36
N PRO A 246 1.32 5.20 -17.11
CA PRO A 246 0.10 4.54 -16.65
C PRO A 246 0.17 3.01 -16.58
N ARG A 247 1.35 2.41 -16.74
CA ARG A 247 1.58 0.98 -16.66
C ARG A 247 1.80 0.47 -15.23
N VAL A 248 1.71 1.34 -14.23
CA VAL A 248 1.74 0.98 -12.81
C VAL A 248 0.35 1.09 -12.22
N ALA A 249 0.03 0.16 -11.32
CA ALA A 249 -1.15 0.23 -10.46
C ALA A 249 -0.82 1.03 -9.20
N PHE A 250 -1.85 1.56 -8.52
CA PHE A 250 -1.67 2.40 -7.36
C PHE A 250 -2.65 2.05 -6.24
N VAL A 251 -2.13 1.61 -5.09
CA VAL A 251 -2.91 1.40 -3.87
C VAL A 251 -2.81 2.66 -3.02
N ASP A 252 -3.92 3.38 -2.88
CA ASP A 252 -4.00 4.63 -2.14
C ASP A 252 -4.09 4.39 -0.63
N ALA A 253 -2.95 4.14 0.01
CA ALA A 253 -2.92 3.95 1.45
C ALA A 253 -3.08 5.25 2.22
N TRP A 254 -2.79 6.42 1.60
CA TRP A 254 -3.04 7.71 2.23
C TRP A 254 -4.52 7.89 2.52
N ASP A 255 -5.37 7.84 1.48
CA ASP A 255 -6.81 8.08 1.65
C ASP A 255 -7.46 7.01 2.53
N VAL A 256 -7.06 5.74 2.39
CA VAL A 256 -7.53 4.66 3.26
C VAL A 256 -7.18 4.91 4.73
N THR A 257 -5.97 5.38 5.04
CA THR A 257 -5.54 5.54 6.43
C THR A 257 -6.01 6.87 7.05
N VAL A 258 -6.17 7.93 6.26
CA VAL A 258 -6.69 9.21 6.78
C VAL A 258 -8.20 9.16 7.03
N SER A 259 -8.92 8.33 6.30
CA SER A 259 -10.39 8.24 6.37
C SER A 259 -10.90 7.27 7.45
N GLN A 260 -10.02 6.51 8.08
CA GLN A 260 -10.39 5.54 9.10
C GLN A 260 -10.49 6.19 10.50
N ASN A 261 -11.32 5.61 11.39
CA ASN A 261 -11.59 6.12 12.72
C ASN A 261 -10.73 5.52 13.85
N TYR A 262 -9.68 4.79 13.52
CA TYR A 262 -8.83 4.13 14.51
C TYR A 262 -7.55 4.94 14.74
N PRO A 263 -7.11 5.09 15.99
CA PRO A 263 -5.84 5.74 16.32
C PRO A 263 -4.68 4.81 15.93
N ASP A 264 -4.38 4.74 14.65
CA ASP A 264 -3.31 3.91 14.14
C ASP A 264 -1.98 4.68 14.15
N GLY A 265 -0.92 4.01 14.61
CA GLY A 265 0.44 4.47 14.36
C GLY A 265 0.77 4.41 12.87
N VAL A 266 2.06 4.45 12.53
CA VAL A 266 2.50 4.30 11.12
C VAL A 266 2.12 2.93 10.53
N HIS A 267 1.82 1.95 11.37
CA HIS A 267 1.39 0.61 11.00
C HIS A 267 -0.12 0.49 11.16
N PRO A 268 -0.90 0.43 10.08
CA PRO A 268 -2.35 0.31 10.15
C PRO A 268 -2.81 -0.94 10.91
N SER A 269 -3.97 -0.82 11.52
CA SER A 269 -4.66 -1.93 12.18
C SER A 269 -4.96 -3.07 11.20
N PRO A 270 -5.21 -4.29 11.68
CA PRO A 270 -5.55 -5.43 10.81
C PRO A 270 -6.76 -5.18 9.91
N LYS A 271 -7.75 -4.39 10.35
CA LYS A 271 -8.93 -4.05 9.56
C LYS A 271 -8.57 -3.15 8.36
N VAL A 272 -7.79 -2.12 8.61
CA VAL A 272 -7.31 -1.20 7.58
C VAL A 272 -6.36 -1.93 6.62
N LEU A 273 -5.45 -2.74 7.17
CA LEU A 273 -4.55 -3.56 6.36
C LEU A 273 -5.31 -4.53 5.46
N ARG A 274 -6.45 -5.08 5.93
CA ARG A 274 -7.33 -5.91 5.12
C ARG A 274 -7.86 -5.14 3.91
N SER A 275 -8.35 -3.91 4.10
CA SER A 275 -8.82 -3.07 2.98
C SER A 275 -7.71 -2.77 1.97
N LEU A 276 -6.49 -2.52 2.44
CA LEU A 276 -5.32 -2.32 1.58
C LEU A 276 -4.93 -3.58 0.80
N THR A 277 -5.02 -4.75 1.44
CA THR A 277 -4.72 -6.04 0.76
C THR A 277 -5.80 -6.43 -0.23
N ASP A 278 -7.08 -6.19 0.05
CA ASP A 278 -8.17 -6.39 -0.90
C ASP A 278 -8.01 -5.49 -2.13
N ASN A 279 -7.61 -4.22 -1.93
CA ASN A 279 -7.29 -3.31 -3.03
C ASN A 279 -6.11 -3.82 -3.88
N PHE A 280 -5.01 -4.23 -3.23
CA PHE A 280 -3.86 -4.83 -3.92
C PHE A 280 -4.25 -6.08 -4.74
N LEU A 281 -5.00 -6.99 -4.15
CA LEU A 281 -5.47 -8.20 -4.83
C LEU A 281 -6.41 -7.89 -6.00
N SER A 282 -7.19 -6.80 -5.92
CA SER A 282 -8.10 -6.39 -6.99
C SER A 282 -7.38 -5.92 -8.25
N PHE A 283 -6.10 -5.51 -8.15
CA PHE A 283 -5.26 -5.28 -9.34
C PHE A 283 -4.69 -6.57 -9.93
N ILE A 284 -4.56 -7.63 -9.13
CA ILE A 284 -4.09 -8.94 -9.60
C ILE A 284 -5.24 -9.72 -10.24
N CYS A 285 -6.43 -9.62 -9.65
CA CYS A 285 -7.64 -10.34 -10.02
C CYS A 285 -8.84 -9.37 -10.05
N PRO A 286 -8.95 -8.51 -11.07
CA PRO A 286 -9.96 -7.46 -11.17
C PRO A 286 -11.39 -7.95 -11.30
#